data_d37dd21cb3797754ed0caa60a7468595
#
_entry.id   d37dd21cb3797754ed0caa60a7468595
#
_cell.length_a   1.000
_cell.length_b   1.000
_cell.length_c   1.000
_cell.angle_alpha   90.00
_cell.angle_beta   90.00
_cell.angle_gamma   90.00
#
_symmetry.space_group_name_H-M   'P 1'
#
loop_
_entity.id
_entity.type
_entity.pdbx_description
1 polymer ?
#
loop_
_entity_poly.entity_id
_entity_poly.type
_entity_poly.pdbx_seq_one_letter_code
_entity_poly.pdbx_strand_id
1 'polypeptide(L)'
;MFTRDMNIADFDPELYQAMSKEVVRQEEHIELIASENYCSPRVLEAQGSQLTNKYAEGYPGKRYYGGCEYVDIAEQLAIDRAKELFGATYANVQPHAGSQANSAVFQALVTPGGKVLGMSLAHGGHLTHGSHVNFSGKSYEAFQYGLHPETGDIDYDEVERLAKEHKPEMIIGGFSAFSGIVDWARMRKIADSVGAYFFVDMAHVAGLVAAGLYPNPVPHAHVVTTTTHKTLAGPRGGLIVSACDDEAVYKKLNSAVFPGGQGGPLMHVIAAKAVAFKEALAPEFKVYQQSVLDNAKAMVAVLQERGYKVVSNGTENHLLLLDLIDKDITGKDADAALGKAHITVNKNSVPNDPRSPFVTSGLRLGTPAISRRGFGIEETKSLTGWICDILDDISNEEVITRVQGQVTELCSRFPVYK
;
A
#
# COMPACT_ATOMS: atom_id res chain seq x y z
N MET A 1 -32.84 -23.35 -9.30
CA MET A 1 -31.70 -24.19 -8.81
C MET A 1 -30.48 -23.74 -9.58
N PHE A 2 -29.32 -23.62 -8.92
CA PHE A 2 -28.09 -23.17 -9.56
C PHE A 2 -27.44 -24.31 -10.35
N THR A 3 -26.94 -24.02 -11.56
CA THR A 3 -26.15 -24.92 -12.37
C THR A 3 -24.71 -24.38 -12.51
N ARG A 4 -23.75 -25.27 -12.81
CA ARG A 4 -22.33 -24.87 -12.84
C ARG A 4 -21.94 -24.03 -14.07
N ASP A 5 -22.77 -24.01 -15.09
CA ASP A 5 -22.61 -23.26 -16.34
C ASP A 5 -23.21 -21.85 -16.28
N MET A 6 -23.88 -21.48 -15.18
CA MET A 6 -24.33 -20.11 -14.97
C MET A 6 -23.15 -19.14 -14.97
N ASN A 7 -23.24 -18.11 -15.75
CA ASN A 7 -22.21 -17.09 -15.89
C ASN A 7 -22.81 -15.67 -15.92
N ILE A 8 -21.96 -14.67 -15.73
CA ILE A 8 -22.38 -13.26 -15.67
C ILE A 8 -22.78 -12.77 -17.07
N ALA A 9 -22.07 -13.22 -18.12
CA ALA A 9 -22.28 -12.71 -19.48
C ALA A 9 -23.71 -12.91 -19.98
N ASP A 10 -24.31 -14.06 -19.66
CA ASP A 10 -25.68 -14.38 -20.05
C ASP A 10 -26.74 -13.75 -19.14
N PHE A 11 -26.41 -13.52 -17.87
CA PHE A 11 -27.34 -13.04 -16.85
C PHE A 11 -27.36 -11.51 -16.73
N ASP A 12 -26.18 -10.87 -16.74
CA ASP A 12 -26.00 -9.43 -16.62
C ASP A 12 -24.94 -8.95 -17.63
N PRO A 13 -25.30 -8.81 -18.88
CA PRO A 13 -24.36 -8.42 -19.93
C PRO A 13 -23.80 -6.99 -19.75
N GLU A 14 -24.51 -6.09 -19.07
CA GLU A 14 -24.03 -4.73 -18.77
C GLU A 14 -22.86 -4.78 -17.79
N LEU A 15 -22.99 -5.51 -16.68
CA LEU A 15 -21.91 -5.73 -15.71
C LEU A 15 -20.74 -6.47 -16.36
N TYR A 16 -21.01 -7.51 -17.15
CA TYR A 16 -19.98 -8.26 -17.86
C TYR A 16 -19.17 -7.38 -18.81
N GLN A 17 -19.82 -6.48 -19.54
CA GLN A 17 -19.13 -5.52 -20.41
C GLN A 17 -18.24 -4.55 -19.61
N ALA A 18 -18.73 -4.05 -18.44
CA ALA A 18 -17.92 -3.18 -17.59
C ALA A 18 -16.66 -3.90 -17.07
N MET A 19 -16.81 -5.14 -16.60
CA MET A 19 -15.69 -5.98 -16.16
C MET A 19 -14.71 -6.25 -17.31
N SER A 20 -15.20 -6.58 -18.50
CA SER A 20 -14.37 -6.85 -19.68
C SER A 20 -13.59 -5.62 -20.12
N LYS A 21 -14.23 -4.44 -20.11
CA LYS A 21 -13.54 -3.16 -20.41
C LYS A 21 -12.44 -2.85 -19.41
N GLU A 22 -12.64 -3.15 -18.12
CA GLU A 22 -11.59 -2.97 -17.12
C GLU A 22 -10.40 -3.92 -17.35
N VAL A 23 -10.65 -5.16 -17.76
CA VAL A 23 -9.56 -6.08 -18.17
C VAL A 23 -8.77 -5.49 -19.34
N VAL A 24 -9.44 -4.97 -20.37
CA VAL A 24 -8.78 -4.33 -21.51
C VAL A 24 -7.99 -3.10 -21.06
N ARG A 25 -8.57 -2.26 -20.20
CA ARG A 25 -7.86 -1.09 -19.65
C ARG A 25 -6.57 -1.50 -18.93
N GLN A 26 -6.62 -2.53 -18.08
CA GLN A 26 -5.43 -3.00 -17.39
C GLN A 26 -4.35 -3.54 -18.33
N GLU A 27 -4.73 -4.17 -19.43
CA GLU A 27 -3.79 -4.66 -20.44
C GLU A 27 -3.19 -3.52 -21.28
N GLU A 28 -3.96 -2.51 -21.65
CA GLU A 28 -3.56 -1.45 -22.58
C GLU A 28 -2.95 -0.22 -21.90
N HIS A 29 -3.18 -0.03 -20.58
CA HIS A 29 -2.65 1.09 -19.81
C HIS A 29 -1.44 0.69 -18.99
N ILE A 30 -0.56 1.67 -18.74
CA ILE A 30 0.55 1.54 -17.80
C ILE A 30 0.10 2.08 -16.44
N GLU A 31 0.18 1.23 -15.42
CA GLU A 31 -0.20 1.57 -14.05
C GLU A 31 1.01 2.01 -13.24
N LEU A 32 1.02 3.28 -12.80
CA LEU A 32 2.06 3.86 -11.95
C LEU A 32 1.53 4.38 -10.61
N ILE A 33 0.28 4.10 -10.26
CA ILE A 33 -0.19 4.37 -8.90
C ILE A 33 0.56 3.46 -7.93
N ALA A 34 1.36 4.04 -7.03
CA ALA A 34 2.28 3.31 -6.15
C ALA A 34 1.60 2.30 -5.20
N SER A 35 0.28 2.42 -5.01
CA SER A 35 -0.54 1.53 -4.18
C SER A 35 -1.31 0.47 -4.97
N GLU A 36 -1.11 0.38 -6.29
CA GLU A 36 -1.73 -0.61 -7.16
C GLU A 36 -0.74 -1.68 -7.63
N ASN A 37 -1.26 -2.87 -7.90
CA ASN A 37 -0.48 -4.00 -8.38
C ASN A 37 -1.40 -5.05 -8.99
N TYR A 38 -0.83 -6.00 -9.71
CA TYR A 38 -1.54 -7.15 -10.28
C TYR A 38 -1.28 -8.38 -9.40
N CYS A 39 -2.36 -9.01 -8.93
CA CYS A 39 -2.27 -10.30 -8.24
C CYS A 39 -2.23 -11.47 -9.23
N SER A 40 -1.69 -12.60 -8.79
CA SER A 40 -1.59 -13.78 -9.65
C SER A 40 -2.96 -14.40 -9.97
N PRO A 41 -3.09 -15.19 -11.08
CA PRO A 41 -4.30 -15.96 -11.35
C PRO A 41 -4.72 -16.89 -10.20
N ARG A 42 -3.75 -17.44 -9.42
CA ARG A 42 -4.03 -18.27 -8.23
C ARG A 42 -4.72 -17.48 -7.12
N VAL A 43 -4.34 -16.22 -6.95
CA VAL A 43 -5.00 -15.31 -5.99
C VAL A 43 -6.44 -15.03 -6.45
N LEU A 44 -6.65 -14.78 -7.76
CA LEU A 44 -7.99 -14.58 -8.33
C LEU A 44 -8.85 -15.85 -8.21
N GLU A 45 -8.30 -17.04 -8.42
CA GLU A 45 -8.99 -18.31 -8.24
C GLU A 45 -9.48 -18.50 -6.78
N ALA A 46 -8.61 -18.20 -5.80
CA ALA A 46 -8.99 -18.26 -4.39
C ALA A 46 -10.09 -17.24 -4.04
N GLN A 47 -10.03 -16.03 -4.61
CA GLN A 47 -11.03 -14.97 -4.43
C GLN A 47 -12.41 -15.38 -4.97
N GLY A 48 -12.48 -16.10 -6.09
CA GLY A 48 -13.70 -16.60 -6.71
C GLY A 48 -14.19 -17.95 -6.15
N SER A 49 -13.60 -18.46 -5.08
CA SER A 49 -13.92 -19.78 -4.54
C SER A 49 -15.21 -19.81 -3.71
N GLN A 50 -15.75 -21.04 -3.53
CA GLN A 50 -16.93 -21.30 -2.68
C GLN A 50 -16.70 -21.01 -1.19
N LEU A 51 -15.48 -20.69 -0.77
CA LEU A 51 -15.20 -20.27 0.60
C LEU A 51 -15.96 -19.00 1.00
N THR A 52 -16.41 -18.20 0.04
CA THR A 52 -17.29 -17.05 0.25
C THR A 52 -18.61 -17.42 0.95
N ASN A 53 -19.07 -18.68 0.81
CA ASN A 53 -20.34 -19.14 1.38
C ASN A 53 -20.23 -19.45 2.88
N LYS A 54 -18.99 -19.58 3.44
CA LYS A 54 -18.83 -20.06 4.82
C LYS A 54 -18.78 -18.93 5.83
N TYR A 55 -19.69 -18.97 6.78
CA TYR A 55 -19.71 -18.08 7.94
C TYR A 55 -18.83 -18.66 9.06
N ALA A 56 -17.75 -17.94 9.45
CA ALA A 56 -16.71 -18.48 10.32
C ALA A 56 -16.28 -17.49 11.44
N GLU A 57 -17.25 -16.88 12.14
CA GLU A 57 -16.95 -16.02 13.30
C GLU A 57 -16.12 -16.75 14.36
N GLY A 58 -15.21 -16.03 14.98
CA GLY A 58 -14.19 -16.56 15.87
C GLY A 58 -12.86 -16.75 15.17
N TYR A 59 -12.06 -17.67 15.67
CA TYR A 59 -10.69 -17.96 15.19
C TYR A 59 -10.50 -19.47 14.98
N PRO A 60 -9.45 -19.93 14.25
CA PRO A 60 -9.21 -21.36 14.05
C PRO A 60 -9.29 -22.17 15.35
N GLY A 61 -10.06 -23.24 15.35
CA GLY A 61 -10.30 -24.10 16.51
C GLY A 61 -11.22 -23.50 17.60
N LYS A 62 -11.66 -22.25 17.43
CA LYS A 62 -12.53 -21.52 18.38
C LYS A 62 -13.62 -20.73 17.63
N ARG A 63 -14.40 -21.42 16.79
CA ARG A 63 -15.48 -20.83 16.00
C ARG A 63 -16.81 -20.86 16.75
N TYR A 64 -17.66 -19.88 16.43
CA TYR A 64 -19.04 -19.85 16.94
C TYR A 64 -19.99 -20.76 16.14
N TYR A 65 -19.57 -21.21 14.95
CA TYR A 65 -20.39 -22.03 14.04
C TYR A 65 -19.69 -23.34 13.69
N GLY A 66 -20.47 -24.38 13.40
CA GLY A 66 -19.98 -25.67 12.92
C GLY A 66 -19.53 -25.64 11.44
N GLY A 67 -18.90 -26.72 10.98
CA GLY A 67 -18.47 -26.89 9.59
C GLY A 67 -17.30 -25.99 9.18
N CYS A 68 -16.39 -25.68 10.12
CA CYS A 68 -15.27 -24.80 9.89
C CYS A 68 -13.93 -25.54 9.72
N GLU A 69 -13.92 -26.87 9.73
CA GLU A 69 -12.71 -27.69 9.70
C GLU A 69 -11.78 -27.37 8.52
N TYR A 70 -12.30 -27.04 7.34
CA TYR A 70 -11.50 -26.72 6.15
C TYR A 70 -11.12 -25.25 6.07
N VAL A 71 -12.00 -24.33 6.48
CA VAL A 71 -11.68 -22.91 6.52
C VAL A 71 -10.68 -22.59 7.63
N ASP A 72 -10.66 -23.38 8.71
CA ASP A 72 -9.63 -23.30 9.76
C ASP A 72 -8.24 -23.60 9.18
N ILE A 73 -8.14 -24.60 8.30
CA ILE A 73 -6.88 -24.91 7.61
C ILE A 73 -6.44 -23.72 6.74
N ALA A 74 -7.36 -23.14 5.97
CA ALA A 74 -7.03 -22.01 5.11
C ALA A 74 -6.56 -20.78 5.92
N GLU A 75 -7.23 -20.46 7.04
CA GLU A 75 -6.84 -19.35 7.89
C GLU A 75 -5.53 -19.63 8.62
N GLN A 76 -5.33 -20.84 9.13
CA GLN A 76 -4.09 -21.22 9.80
C GLN A 76 -2.89 -21.13 8.85
N LEU A 77 -3.03 -21.59 7.60
CA LEU A 77 -2.00 -21.43 6.58
C LEU A 77 -1.65 -19.96 6.30
N ALA A 78 -2.66 -19.07 6.27
CA ALA A 78 -2.41 -17.64 6.11
C ALA A 78 -1.66 -17.05 7.31
N ILE A 79 -2.05 -17.43 8.54
CA ILE A 79 -1.40 -17.01 9.79
C ILE A 79 0.07 -17.47 9.81
N ASP A 80 0.32 -18.75 9.56
CA ASP A 80 1.67 -19.33 9.65
C ASP A 80 2.61 -18.71 8.62
N ARG A 81 2.15 -18.56 7.38
CA ARG A 81 2.89 -17.91 6.29
C ARG A 81 3.16 -16.44 6.55
N ALA A 82 2.20 -15.71 7.12
CA ALA A 82 2.42 -14.31 7.50
C ALA A 82 3.48 -14.18 8.59
N LYS A 83 3.45 -15.08 9.59
CA LYS A 83 4.46 -15.11 10.66
C LYS A 83 5.86 -15.42 10.11
N GLU A 84 5.97 -16.41 9.24
CA GLU A 84 7.22 -16.78 8.57
C GLU A 84 7.76 -15.62 7.73
N LEU A 85 6.90 -15.01 6.91
CA LEU A 85 7.25 -13.97 5.95
C LEU A 85 7.85 -12.71 6.61
N PHE A 86 7.34 -12.33 7.79
CA PHE A 86 7.74 -11.11 8.48
C PHE A 86 8.58 -11.35 9.75
N GLY A 87 8.84 -12.61 10.12
CA GLY A 87 9.53 -12.95 11.36
C GLY A 87 8.70 -12.61 12.60
N ALA A 88 7.38 -12.76 12.53
CA ALA A 88 6.45 -12.43 13.61
C ALA A 88 6.11 -13.66 14.46
N THR A 89 5.76 -13.44 15.72
CA THR A 89 5.24 -14.48 16.63
C THR A 89 3.69 -14.52 16.62
N TYR A 90 3.06 -13.41 16.24
CA TYR A 90 1.61 -13.24 16.15
C TYR A 90 1.21 -12.71 14.79
N ALA A 91 0.08 -13.22 14.25
CA ALA A 91 -0.57 -12.68 13.06
C ALA A 91 -2.09 -12.80 13.18
N ASN A 92 -2.81 -11.77 12.71
CA ASN A 92 -4.25 -11.79 12.50
C ASN A 92 -4.54 -11.42 11.04
N VAL A 93 -5.10 -12.37 10.29
CA VAL A 93 -5.34 -12.26 8.84
C VAL A 93 -6.79 -11.86 8.51
N GLN A 94 -7.64 -11.64 9.52
CA GLN A 94 -9.05 -11.33 9.34
C GLN A 94 -9.38 -9.89 8.95
N PRO A 95 -8.57 -8.84 9.21
CA PRO A 95 -8.92 -7.49 8.78
C PRO A 95 -9.29 -7.42 7.30
N HIS A 96 -10.47 -6.83 7.00
CA HIS A 96 -11.01 -6.74 5.65
C HIS A 96 -10.19 -5.78 4.76
N ALA A 97 -9.58 -4.76 5.34
CA ALA A 97 -8.68 -3.82 4.67
C ALA A 97 -7.64 -3.27 5.65
N GLY A 98 -6.62 -2.55 5.14
CA GLY A 98 -5.61 -1.90 5.98
C GLY A 98 -6.22 -0.91 6.98
N SER A 99 -7.23 -0.14 6.57
CA SER A 99 -7.92 0.80 7.47
C SER A 99 -8.62 0.10 8.64
N GLN A 100 -9.21 -1.10 8.43
CA GLN A 100 -9.78 -1.90 9.52
C GLN A 100 -8.69 -2.50 10.42
N ALA A 101 -7.57 -2.93 9.85
CA ALA A 101 -6.42 -3.36 10.65
C ALA A 101 -5.92 -2.22 11.55
N ASN A 102 -5.76 -1.01 11.00
CA ASN A 102 -5.36 0.17 11.76
C ASN A 102 -6.40 0.51 12.84
N SER A 103 -7.69 0.51 12.49
CA SER A 103 -8.78 0.77 13.46
C SER A 103 -8.77 -0.23 14.62
N ALA A 104 -8.51 -1.51 14.34
CA ALA A 104 -8.40 -2.52 15.39
C ALA A 104 -7.20 -2.26 16.32
N VAL A 105 -6.06 -1.82 15.79
CA VAL A 105 -4.89 -1.42 16.61
C VAL A 105 -5.22 -0.24 17.51
N PHE A 106 -5.87 0.80 16.98
CA PHE A 106 -6.33 1.94 17.79
C PHE A 106 -7.27 1.51 18.91
N GLN A 107 -8.29 0.71 18.60
CA GLN A 107 -9.25 0.20 19.59
C GLN A 107 -8.60 -0.69 20.65
N ALA A 108 -7.55 -1.42 20.29
CA ALA A 108 -6.85 -2.32 21.20
C ALA A 108 -5.91 -1.60 22.17
N LEU A 109 -5.26 -0.51 21.71
CA LEU A 109 -4.09 0.05 22.39
C LEU A 109 -4.24 1.50 22.84
N VAL A 110 -5.24 2.22 22.36
CA VAL A 110 -5.47 3.63 22.70
C VAL A 110 -6.84 3.78 23.36
N THR A 111 -6.90 4.53 24.46
CA THR A 111 -8.18 4.82 25.11
C THR A 111 -9.05 5.70 24.21
N PRO A 112 -10.38 5.59 24.25
CA PRO A 112 -11.26 6.46 23.49
C PRO A 112 -10.97 7.94 23.77
N GLY A 113 -10.68 8.72 22.70
CA GLY A 113 -10.25 10.12 22.84
C GLY A 113 -8.77 10.30 23.21
N GLY A 114 -8.02 9.23 23.37
CA GLY A 114 -6.59 9.27 23.73
C GLY A 114 -5.72 9.92 22.64
N LYS A 115 -4.52 10.29 23.01
CA LYS A 115 -3.60 11.04 22.15
C LYS A 115 -2.78 10.12 21.26
N VAL A 116 -2.63 10.50 20.01
CA VAL A 116 -1.80 9.79 19.02
C VAL A 116 -0.90 10.76 18.27
N LEU A 117 0.27 10.31 17.84
CA LEU A 117 1.20 11.09 17.04
C LEU A 117 1.52 10.31 15.75
N GLY A 118 1.21 10.88 14.58
CA GLY A 118 1.42 10.24 13.27
C GLY A 118 1.98 11.20 12.23
N MET A 119 2.42 10.67 11.08
CA MET A 119 2.91 11.50 9.98
C MET A 119 1.76 12.30 9.36
N SER A 120 1.99 13.59 9.11
CA SER A 120 1.06 14.47 8.41
C SER A 120 0.72 13.95 7.01
N LEU A 121 -0.57 14.03 6.65
CA LEU A 121 -1.03 13.69 5.31
C LEU A 121 -0.33 14.51 4.22
N ALA A 122 -0.07 15.80 4.49
CA ALA A 122 0.65 16.70 3.58
C ALA A 122 2.12 16.31 3.37
N HIS A 123 2.70 15.57 4.31
CA HIS A 123 4.08 15.09 4.27
C HIS A 123 4.18 13.59 3.94
N GLY A 124 3.12 13.00 3.43
CA GLY A 124 3.11 11.61 2.97
C GLY A 124 2.54 10.58 3.95
N GLY A 125 1.92 11.00 5.05
CA GLY A 125 1.18 10.11 5.95
C GLY A 125 -0.06 9.49 5.29
N HIS A 126 -0.72 8.56 5.98
CA HIS A 126 -1.97 7.97 5.53
C HIS A 126 -3.16 8.62 6.27
N LEU A 127 -4.35 8.56 5.69
CA LEU A 127 -5.59 9.06 6.33
C LEU A 127 -5.78 8.51 7.74
N THR A 128 -5.47 7.24 7.96
CA THR A 128 -5.60 6.56 9.26
C THR A 128 -4.48 6.87 10.26
N HIS A 129 -3.57 7.80 9.94
CA HIS A 129 -2.51 8.25 10.85
C HIS A 129 -2.86 9.55 11.60
N GLY A 130 -4.14 9.81 11.83
CA GLY A 130 -4.61 10.98 12.58
C GLY A 130 -5.22 12.10 11.73
N SER A 131 -5.58 11.82 10.47
CA SER A 131 -6.25 12.83 9.63
C SER A 131 -7.63 13.17 10.19
N HIS A 132 -7.95 14.47 10.28
CA HIS A 132 -9.21 15.00 10.83
C HIS A 132 -10.47 14.55 10.07
N VAL A 133 -10.34 14.10 8.83
CA VAL A 133 -11.47 13.55 8.05
C VAL A 133 -11.71 12.07 8.29
N ASN A 134 -10.75 11.39 8.93
CA ASN A 134 -10.77 9.95 9.18
C ASN A 134 -11.13 9.64 10.65
N PHE A 135 -11.52 8.38 10.95
CA PHE A 135 -11.81 7.93 12.33
C PHE A 135 -10.64 8.28 13.28
N SER A 136 -9.40 8.13 12.82
CA SER A 136 -8.19 8.33 13.62
C SER A 136 -8.00 9.76 14.12
N GLY A 137 -8.54 10.77 13.41
CA GLY A 137 -8.54 12.15 13.85
C GLY A 137 -9.90 12.65 14.35
N LYS A 138 -10.99 11.86 14.14
CA LYS A 138 -12.34 12.19 14.67
C LYS A 138 -12.59 11.64 16.06
N SER A 139 -12.03 10.46 16.36
CA SER A 139 -12.27 9.74 17.61
C SER A 139 -11.09 9.80 18.58
N TYR A 140 -9.96 10.35 18.16
CA TYR A 140 -8.74 10.47 18.94
C TYR A 140 -8.14 11.86 18.80
N GLU A 141 -7.38 12.31 19.80
CA GLU A 141 -6.64 13.58 19.77
C GLU A 141 -5.32 13.34 18.99
N ALA A 142 -5.31 13.74 17.72
CA ALA A 142 -4.22 13.43 16.81
C ALA A 142 -3.27 14.60 16.62
N PHE A 143 -1.99 14.37 16.86
CA PHE A 143 -0.87 15.26 16.55
C PHE A 143 -0.12 14.72 15.35
N GLN A 144 0.58 15.61 14.63
CA GLN A 144 1.24 15.23 13.39
C GLN A 144 2.68 15.73 13.35
N TYR A 145 3.58 14.84 12.93
CA TYR A 145 4.96 15.19 12.60
C TYR A 145 5.15 15.29 11.09
N GLY A 146 6.22 15.92 10.66
CA GLY A 146 6.51 16.16 9.25
C GLY A 146 7.89 15.68 8.81
N LEU A 147 8.24 16.12 7.60
CA LEU A 147 9.56 15.95 7.02
C LEU A 147 10.40 17.21 7.25
N HIS A 148 11.70 17.02 7.37
CA HIS A 148 12.65 18.14 7.43
C HIS A 148 12.58 18.94 6.11
N PRO A 149 12.40 20.25 6.18
CA PRO A 149 12.09 21.07 4.99
C PRO A 149 13.22 21.12 3.96
N GLU A 150 14.46 20.93 4.38
CA GLU A 150 15.63 20.98 3.47
C GLU A 150 15.98 19.61 2.89
N THR A 151 15.89 18.54 3.69
CA THR A 151 16.33 17.20 3.24
C THR A 151 15.18 16.35 2.69
N GLY A 152 13.94 16.62 3.10
CA GLY A 152 12.79 15.78 2.77
C GLY A 152 12.74 14.46 3.55
N ASP A 153 13.63 14.25 4.53
CA ASP A 153 13.61 13.10 5.43
C ASP A 153 12.70 13.33 6.63
N ILE A 154 12.35 12.24 7.35
CA ILE A 154 11.58 12.38 8.59
C ILE A 154 12.40 13.19 9.60
N ASP A 155 11.78 14.25 10.14
CA ASP A 155 12.37 15.05 11.20
C ASP A 155 12.20 14.35 12.57
N TYR A 156 13.13 13.46 12.87
CA TYR A 156 13.07 12.67 14.11
C TYR A 156 13.23 13.52 15.38
N ASP A 157 13.90 14.67 15.29
CA ASP A 157 14.07 15.58 16.44
C ASP A 157 12.73 16.28 16.73
N GLU A 158 11.99 16.62 15.69
CA GLU A 158 10.62 17.12 15.81
C GLU A 158 9.66 16.03 16.34
N VAL A 159 9.79 14.78 15.86
CA VAL A 159 9.01 13.64 16.42
C VAL A 159 9.25 13.51 17.92
N GLU A 160 10.51 13.57 18.37
CA GLU A 160 10.87 13.45 19.77
C GLU A 160 10.33 14.65 20.59
N ARG A 161 10.43 15.86 20.06
CA ARG A 161 9.91 17.07 20.69
C ARG A 161 8.40 16.98 20.89
N LEU A 162 7.66 16.63 19.84
CA LEU A 162 6.20 16.46 19.89
C LEU A 162 5.78 15.33 20.83
N ALA A 163 6.51 14.22 20.83
CA ALA A 163 6.23 13.10 21.74
C ALA A 163 6.37 13.52 23.21
N LYS A 164 7.42 14.27 23.57
CA LYS A 164 7.63 14.79 24.93
C LYS A 164 6.59 15.84 25.33
N GLU A 165 6.20 16.70 24.41
CA GLU A 165 5.20 17.76 24.63
C GLU A 165 3.80 17.18 24.85
N HIS A 166 3.35 16.32 23.94
CA HIS A 166 1.97 15.84 23.93
C HIS A 166 1.76 14.54 24.70
N LYS A 167 2.82 13.75 24.94
CA LYS A 167 2.78 12.44 25.61
C LYS A 167 1.69 11.53 25.04
N PRO A 168 1.76 11.18 23.74
CA PRO A 168 0.77 10.34 23.12
C PRO A 168 0.77 8.92 23.71
N GLU A 169 -0.38 8.24 23.68
CA GLU A 169 -0.47 6.83 24.03
C GLU A 169 0.10 5.94 22.92
N MET A 170 0.11 6.45 21.66
CA MET A 170 0.65 5.71 20.51
C MET A 170 1.37 6.65 19.55
N ILE A 171 2.54 6.23 19.09
CA ILE A 171 3.27 6.84 17.97
C ILE A 171 3.14 5.92 16.77
N ILE A 172 2.79 6.50 15.62
CA ILE A 172 2.51 5.80 14.36
C ILE A 172 3.64 6.05 13.38
N GLY A 173 4.35 5.00 13.01
CA GLY A 173 5.29 5.00 11.88
C GLY A 173 4.63 4.49 10.61
N GLY A 174 5.21 4.85 9.47
CA GLY A 174 4.68 4.44 8.17
C GLY A 174 4.17 5.61 7.32
N PHE A 175 3.94 5.34 6.04
CA PHE A 175 3.68 6.38 5.06
C PHE A 175 2.90 5.86 3.85
N SER A 176 2.38 6.81 3.06
CA SER A 176 1.76 6.57 1.73
C SER A 176 2.57 7.22 0.60
N ALA A 177 3.35 8.27 0.89
CA ALA A 177 4.04 9.08 -0.11
C ALA A 177 5.38 9.62 0.42
N PHE A 178 6.22 8.73 0.93
CA PHE A 178 7.60 9.02 1.35
C PHE A 178 8.56 8.08 0.63
N SER A 179 9.62 8.64 0.02
CA SER A 179 10.55 7.89 -0.83
C SER A 179 11.80 7.37 -0.10
N GLY A 180 12.00 7.75 1.17
CA GLY A 180 13.19 7.38 1.96
C GLY A 180 13.02 6.09 2.76
N ILE A 181 14.03 5.84 3.61
CA ILE A 181 14.06 4.75 4.59
C ILE A 181 13.67 5.31 5.96
N VAL A 182 12.83 4.56 6.69
CA VAL A 182 12.47 4.92 8.07
C VAL A 182 13.39 4.19 9.06
N ASP A 183 13.96 4.93 10.01
CA ASP A 183 14.70 4.38 11.16
C ASP A 183 13.71 3.93 12.25
N TRP A 184 13.27 2.67 12.14
CA TRP A 184 12.34 2.07 13.10
C TRP A 184 12.90 2.00 14.51
N ALA A 185 14.22 1.80 14.65
CA ALA A 185 14.87 1.74 15.96
C ALA A 185 14.86 3.10 16.66
N ARG A 186 15.08 4.21 15.91
CA ARG A 186 14.98 5.57 16.45
C ARG A 186 13.55 5.91 16.85
N MET A 187 12.57 5.59 16.00
CA MET A 187 11.14 5.75 16.30
C MET A 187 10.73 4.99 17.56
N ARG A 188 11.20 3.73 17.70
CA ARG A 188 10.95 2.93 18.90
C ARG A 188 11.53 3.59 20.18
N LYS A 189 12.75 4.06 20.14
CA LYS A 189 13.38 4.78 21.28
C LYS A 189 12.59 6.02 21.69
N ILE A 190 12.08 6.77 20.71
CA ILE A 190 11.24 7.94 20.98
C ILE A 190 9.95 7.50 21.69
N ALA A 191 9.28 6.47 21.19
CA ALA A 191 8.05 5.95 21.79
C ALA A 191 8.29 5.47 23.25
N ASP A 192 9.34 4.69 23.47
CA ASP A 192 9.72 4.21 24.82
C ASP A 192 10.00 5.36 25.77
N SER A 193 10.60 6.46 25.32
CA SER A 193 10.95 7.61 26.15
C SER A 193 9.75 8.31 26.79
N VAL A 194 8.57 8.13 26.22
CA VAL A 194 7.30 8.72 26.69
C VAL A 194 6.27 7.67 27.14
N GLY A 195 6.63 6.38 27.10
CA GLY A 195 5.76 5.26 27.46
C GLY A 195 4.65 4.98 26.45
N ALA A 196 4.83 5.38 25.20
CA ALA A 196 3.87 5.19 24.12
C ALA A 196 4.00 3.81 23.46
N TYR A 197 2.90 3.25 22.96
CA TYR A 197 2.99 2.16 22.00
C TYR A 197 3.60 2.67 20.68
N PHE A 198 4.51 1.88 20.10
CA PHE A 198 5.00 2.11 18.74
C PHE A 198 4.24 1.19 17.78
N PHE A 199 3.44 1.77 16.94
CA PHE A 199 2.65 1.13 15.89
C PHE A 199 3.22 1.48 14.52
N VAL A 200 3.38 0.51 13.63
CA VAL A 200 3.87 0.74 12.26
C VAL A 200 2.86 0.24 11.24
N ASP A 201 2.47 1.11 10.33
CA ASP A 201 1.76 0.75 9.09
C ASP A 201 2.78 0.65 7.94
N MET A 202 3.18 -0.60 7.61
CA MET A 202 4.14 -0.86 6.54
C MET A 202 3.49 -1.11 5.18
N ALA A 203 2.21 -0.76 4.99
CA ALA A 203 1.41 -1.15 3.83
C ALA A 203 2.10 -0.89 2.49
N HIS A 204 2.79 0.25 2.34
CA HIS A 204 3.46 0.60 1.09
C HIS A 204 4.71 -0.25 0.82
N VAL A 205 5.44 -0.63 1.84
CA VAL A 205 6.74 -1.33 1.70
C VAL A 205 6.71 -2.80 2.08
N ALA A 206 5.54 -3.36 2.40
CA ALA A 206 5.42 -4.73 2.92
C ALA A 206 6.04 -5.79 1.99
N GLY A 207 5.93 -5.64 0.68
CA GLY A 207 6.59 -6.54 -0.27
C GLY A 207 8.12 -6.43 -0.23
N LEU A 208 8.65 -5.22 -0.11
CA LEU A 208 10.08 -4.98 0.03
C LEU A 208 10.61 -5.53 1.36
N VAL A 209 9.86 -5.34 2.45
CA VAL A 209 10.18 -5.92 3.76
C VAL A 209 10.20 -7.45 3.69
N ALA A 210 9.17 -8.05 3.09
CA ALA A 210 9.09 -9.51 2.90
C ALA A 210 10.26 -10.08 2.08
N ALA A 211 10.74 -9.31 1.10
CA ALA A 211 11.90 -9.68 0.28
C ALA A 211 13.27 -9.39 0.95
N GLY A 212 13.28 -8.75 2.13
CA GLY A 212 14.51 -8.32 2.81
C GLY A 212 15.23 -7.17 2.11
N LEU A 213 14.48 -6.33 1.36
CA LEU A 213 15.00 -5.19 0.60
C LEU A 213 14.63 -3.82 1.20
N TYR A 214 13.92 -3.83 2.32
CA TYR A 214 13.60 -2.65 3.14
C TYR A 214 13.65 -3.04 4.62
N PRO A 215 14.03 -2.14 5.54
CA PRO A 215 14.12 -2.47 6.96
C PRO A 215 12.81 -3.03 7.52
N ASN A 216 12.89 -4.17 8.21
CA ASN A 216 11.73 -4.81 8.82
C ASN A 216 11.33 -4.09 10.12
N PRO A 217 10.11 -3.54 10.25
CA PRO A 217 9.65 -2.89 11.47
C PRO A 217 9.28 -3.86 12.60
N VAL A 218 9.01 -5.14 12.29
CA VAL A 218 8.46 -6.12 13.25
C VAL A 218 9.32 -6.28 14.51
N PRO A 219 10.66 -6.33 14.43
CA PRO A 219 11.51 -6.41 15.64
C PRO A 219 11.48 -5.15 16.50
N HIS A 220 11.02 -4.02 15.98
CA HIS A 220 11.06 -2.72 16.65
C HIS A 220 9.70 -2.26 17.16
N ALA A 221 8.63 -2.58 16.44
CA ALA A 221 7.28 -2.13 16.76
C ALA A 221 6.58 -3.04 17.76
N HIS A 222 5.66 -2.49 18.56
CA HIS A 222 4.75 -3.29 19.37
C HIS A 222 3.74 -4.02 18.49
N VAL A 223 3.23 -3.34 17.44
CA VAL A 223 2.30 -3.87 16.46
C VAL A 223 2.63 -3.31 15.08
N VAL A 224 2.51 -4.14 14.07
CA VAL A 224 2.66 -3.77 12.67
C VAL A 224 1.41 -4.14 11.89
N THR A 225 0.92 -3.25 11.04
CA THR A 225 -0.15 -3.56 10.08
C THR A 225 0.36 -3.44 8.66
N THR A 226 -0.35 -4.07 7.75
CA THR A 226 -0.16 -3.87 6.33
C THR A 226 -1.45 -4.14 5.55
N THR A 227 -1.50 -3.61 4.33
CA THR A 227 -2.38 -4.12 3.28
C THR A 227 -1.72 -5.30 2.58
N THR A 228 -2.50 -6.14 1.90
CA THR A 228 -1.96 -7.30 1.19
C THR A 228 -1.84 -7.12 -0.32
N HIS A 229 -2.33 -5.98 -0.88
CA HIS A 229 -2.53 -5.79 -2.33
C HIS A 229 -1.59 -4.75 -3.00
N LYS A 230 -0.66 -4.12 -2.25
CA LYS A 230 0.29 -3.14 -2.80
C LYS A 230 1.57 -3.85 -3.26
N THR A 231 2.72 -3.51 -2.74
CA THR A 231 3.98 -4.19 -3.07
C THR A 231 3.94 -5.70 -2.79
N LEU A 232 3.08 -6.16 -1.87
CA LEU A 232 2.91 -7.58 -1.54
C LEU A 232 2.14 -8.37 -2.61
N ALA A 233 1.49 -7.71 -3.57
CA ALA A 233 0.82 -8.29 -4.75
C ALA A 233 -0.24 -9.37 -4.47
N GLY A 234 -0.89 -9.31 -3.30
CA GLY A 234 -1.97 -10.23 -2.91
C GLY A 234 -3.37 -9.65 -3.13
N PRO A 235 -4.39 -10.26 -2.54
CA PRO A 235 -5.77 -9.76 -2.60
C PRO A 235 -5.92 -8.46 -1.81
N ARG A 236 -6.94 -7.67 -2.12
CA ARG A 236 -7.31 -6.54 -1.26
C ARG A 236 -7.71 -7.04 0.12
N GLY A 237 -6.99 -6.58 1.13
CA GLY A 237 -7.16 -7.02 2.51
C GLY A 237 -6.20 -6.32 3.46
N GLY A 238 -6.35 -6.58 4.76
CA GLY A 238 -5.47 -6.13 5.83
C GLY A 238 -4.83 -7.29 6.58
N LEU A 239 -3.76 -7.00 7.30
CA LEU A 239 -3.01 -7.94 8.12
C LEU A 239 -2.47 -7.19 9.35
N ILE A 240 -2.49 -7.84 10.49
CA ILE A 240 -1.82 -7.38 11.72
C ILE A 240 -0.78 -8.43 12.08
N VAL A 241 0.46 -8.01 12.35
CA VAL A 241 1.53 -8.88 12.84
C VAL A 241 2.23 -8.22 14.02
N SER A 242 2.85 -9.04 14.86
CA SER A 242 3.66 -8.57 15.99
C SER A 242 4.70 -9.61 16.37
N ALA A 243 5.82 -9.13 16.93
CA ALA A 243 6.82 -9.94 17.61
C ALA A 243 7.07 -9.43 19.04
N CYS A 244 6.20 -8.54 19.56
CA CYS A 244 6.30 -8.13 20.96
C CYS A 244 5.97 -9.34 21.86
N ASP A 245 6.73 -9.47 22.96
CA ASP A 245 6.54 -10.57 23.90
C ASP A 245 5.45 -10.22 24.93
N ASP A 246 4.23 -9.93 24.44
CA ASP A 246 3.08 -9.56 25.25
C ASP A 246 1.77 -10.19 24.72
N GLU A 247 1.40 -11.33 25.29
CA GLU A 247 0.14 -12.00 24.98
C GLU A 247 -1.12 -11.16 25.28
N ALA A 248 -1.06 -10.21 26.20
CA ALA A 248 -2.19 -9.34 26.50
C ALA A 248 -2.48 -8.41 25.32
N VAL A 249 -1.44 -7.93 24.63
CA VAL A 249 -1.58 -7.18 23.38
C VAL A 249 -2.24 -8.03 22.31
N TYR A 250 -1.82 -9.29 22.12
CA TYR A 250 -2.42 -10.20 21.13
C TYR A 250 -3.92 -10.47 21.39
N LYS A 251 -4.30 -10.67 22.66
CA LYS A 251 -5.70 -10.84 23.06
C LYS A 251 -6.54 -9.61 22.76
N LYS A 252 -6.01 -8.41 23.05
CA LYS A 252 -6.67 -7.13 22.74
C LYS A 252 -6.85 -6.95 21.23
N LEU A 253 -5.81 -7.23 20.42
CA LEU A 253 -5.87 -7.14 18.96
C LEU A 253 -6.91 -8.09 18.37
N ASN A 254 -6.93 -9.36 18.81
CA ASN A 254 -7.95 -10.32 18.38
C ASN A 254 -9.34 -9.85 18.75
N SER A 255 -9.56 -9.38 19.99
CA SER A 255 -10.84 -8.87 20.43
C SER A 255 -11.29 -7.62 19.67
N ALA A 256 -10.36 -6.74 19.34
CA ALA A 256 -10.66 -5.53 18.55
C ALA A 256 -11.01 -5.83 17.09
N VAL A 257 -10.42 -6.88 16.49
CA VAL A 257 -10.83 -7.36 15.17
C VAL A 257 -12.19 -8.05 15.27
N PHE A 258 -12.30 -9.10 16.07
CA PHE A 258 -13.54 -9.82 16.28
C PHE A 258 -13.73 -10.11 17.79
N PRO A 259 -14.86 -9.73 18.39
CA PRO A 259 -16.06 -9.12 17.79
C PRO A 259 -16.05 -7.57 17.75
N GLY A 260 -14.94 -6.90 18.07
CA GLY A 260 -14.90 -5.46 18.30
C GLY A 260 -15.23 -4.61 17.07
N GLY A 261 -14.67 -4.94 15.92
CA GLY A 261 -14.79 -4.14 14.71
C GLY A 261 -15.39 -4.87 13.50
N GLN A 262 -15.38 -6.20 13.51
CA GLN A 262 -15.86 -7.06 12.43
C GLN A 262 -16.73 -8.19 12.94
N GLY A 263 -17.56 -8.76 12.03
CA GLY A 263 -18.28 -10.02 12.21
C GLY A 263 -17.59 -11.16 11.47
N GLY A 264 -18.35 -11.87 10.60
CA GLY A 264 -17.83 -12.99 9.83
C GLY A 264 -16.64 -12.62 8.96
N PRO A 265 -15.52 -13.35 9.05
CA PRO A 265 -14.34 -13.10 8.22
C PRO A 265 -14.60 -13.51 6.77
N LEU A 266 -13.88 -12.88 5.85
CA LEU A 266 -13.95 -13.15 4.40
C LEU A 266 -13.05 -14.34 4.06
N MET A 267 -13.57 -15.57 4.18
CA MET A 267 -12.73 -16.78 4.07
C MET A 267 -12.10 -16.97 2.69
N HIS A 268 -12.75 -16.54 1.61
CA HIS A 268 -12.18 -16.51 0.26
C HIS A 268 -11.01 -15.52 0.14
N VAL A 269 -11.07 -14.37 0.81
CA VAL A 269 -9.96 -13.40 0.88
C VAL A 269 -8.81 -13.95 1.72
N ILE A 270 -9.11 -14.61 2.85
CA ILE A 270 -8.09 -15.23 3.72
C ILE A 270 -7.36 -16.34 2.95
N ALA A 271 -8.07 -17.18 2.20
CA ALA A 271 -7.44 -18.17 1.34
C ALA A 271 -6.54 -17.53 0.27
N ALA A 272 -6.99 -16.44 -0.34
CA ALA A 272 -6.20 -15.67 -1.30
C ALA A 272 -4.96 -15.03 -0.65
N LYS A 273 -5.04 -14.57 0.61
CA LYS A 273 -3.87 -14.15 1.41
C LYS A 273 -2.89 -15.31 1.61
N ALA A 274 -3.41 -16.50 1.95
CA ALA A 274 -2.56 -17.69 2.12
C ALA A 274 -1.79 -18.02 0.83
N VAL A 275 -2.41 -17.88 -0.34
CA VAL A 275 -1.74 -18.03 -1.65
C VAL A 275 -0.68 -16.98 -1.84
N ALA A 276 -1.02 -15.70 -1.67
CA ALA A 276 -0.11 -14.58 -1.87
C ALA A 276 1.12 -14.64 -0.95
N PHE A 277 0.94 -15.03 0.31
CA PHE A 277 2.06 -15.18 1.25
C PHE A 277 2.96 -16.35 0.86
N LYS A 278 2.41 -17.45 0.31
CA LYS A 278 3.22 -18.54 -0.24
C LYS A 278 4.03 -18.09 -1.46
N GLU A 279 3.44 -17.27 -2.34
CA GLU A 279 4.16 -16.69 -3.48
C GLU A 279 5.26 -15.73 -2.99
N ALA A 280 5.01 -14.94 -1.93
CA ALA A 280 5.98 -14.00 -1.37
C ALA A 280 7.16 -14.71 -0.65
N LEU A 281 6.99 -15.93 -0.18
CA LEU A 281 8.06 -16.75 0.39
C LEU A 281 8.95 -17.39 -0.69
N ALA A 282 8.54 -17.39 -1.95
CA ALA A 282 9.33 -17.97 -3.04
C ALA A 282 10.49 -17.05 -3.47
N PRO A 283 11.65 -17.61 -3.90
CA PRO A 283 12.82 -16.82 -4.32
C PRO A 283 12.51 -15.81 -5.43
N GLU A 284 11.60 -16.16 -6.34
CA GLU A 284 11.19 -15.31 -7.47
C GLU A 284 10.56 -13.98 -7.00
N PHE A 285 9.95 -13.98 -5.82
CA PHE A 285 9.39 -12.78 -5.26
C PHE A 285 10.47 -11.73 -4.92
N LYS A 286 11.62 -12.17 -4.43
CA LYS A 286 12.75 -11.28 -4.18
C LYS A 286 13.30 -10.68 -5.49
N VAL A 287 13.37 -11.47 -6.56
CA VAL A 287 13.77 -10.99 -7.89
C VAL A 287 12.80 -9.92 -8.38
N TYR A 288 11.49 -10.16 -8.25
CA TYR A 288 10.47 -9.19 -8.58
C TYR A 288 10.61 -7.90 -7.75
N GLN A 289 10.78 -7.99 -6.44
CA GLN A 289 10.93 -6.80 -5.59
C GLN A 289 12.22 -6.03 -5.88
N GLN A 290 13.30 -6.71 -6.29
CA GLN A 290 14.51 -6.05 -6.74
C GLN A 290 14.25 -5.24 -8.03
N SER A 291 13.52 -5.83 -8.99
CA SER A 291 13.15 -5.08 -10.20
C SER A 291 12.28 -3.86 -9.93
N VAL A 292 11.45 -3.91 -8.88
CA VAL A 292 10.68 -2.73 -8.42
C VAL A 292 11.60 -1.58 -7.99
N LEU A 293 12.65 -1.87 -7.22
CA LEU A 293 13.64 -0.86 -6.80
C LEU A 293 14.48 -0.34 -7.98
N ASP A 294 14.94 -1.24 -8.84
CA ASP A 294 15.78 -0.89 -9.98
C ASP A 294 15.02 0.01 -10.96
N ASN A 295 13.75 -0.31 -11.22
CA ASN A 295 12.87 0.50 -12.04
C ASN A 295 12.59 1.88 -11.42
N ALA A 296 12.39 1.96 -10.10
CA ALA A 296 12.18 3.24 -9.43
C ALA A 296 13.42 4.15 -9.54
N LYS A 297 14.62 3.60 -9.37
CA LYS A 297 15.89 4.32 -9.56
C LYS A 297 16.10 4.75 -11.01
N ALA A 298 15.73 3.89 -11.97
CA ALA A 298 15.80 4.23 -13.40
C ALA A 298 14.87 5.40 -13.77
N MET A 299 13.66 5.44 -13.21
CA MET A 299 12.75 6.58 -13.39
C MET A 299 13.35 7.87 -12.84
N VAL A 300 13.90 7.84 -11.61
CA VAL A 300 14.55 9.01 -11.00
C VAL A 300 15.66 9.54 -11.89
N ALA A 301 16.53 8.67 -12.39
CA ALA A 301 17.67 9.08 -13.22
C ALA A 301 17.22 9.83 -14.49
N VAL A 302 16.21 9.32 -15.22
CA VAL A 302 15.67 9.97 -16.41
C VAL A 302 15.00 11.30 -16.08
N LEU A 303 14.20 11.36 -15.01
CA LEU A 303 13.55 12.60 -14.58
C LEU A 303 14.57 13.70 -14.27
N GLN A 304 15.63 13.36 -13.52
CA GLN A 304 16.71 14.30 -13.19
C GLN A 304 17.50 14.73 -14.42
N GLU A 305 17.83 13.83 -15.33
CA GLU A 305 18.50 14.14 -16.61
C GLU A 305 17.66 15.10 -17.44
N ARG A 306 16.34 14.97 -17.42
CA ARG A 306 15.38 15.85 -18.12
C ARG A 306 15.09 17.15 -17.34
N GLY A 307 15.79 17.42 -16.22
CA GLY A 307 15.64 18.63 -15.41
C GLY A 307 14.37 18.70 -14.58
N TYR A 308 13.79 17.56 -14.23
CA TYR A 308 12.69 17.48 -13.29
C TYR A 308 13.19 17.26 -11.86
N LYS A 309 12.54 17.90 -10.91
CA LYS A 309 12.86 17.79 -9.49
C LYS A 309 12.12 16.60 -8.86
N VAL A 310 12.88 15.69 -8.25
CA VAL A 310 12.36 14.57 -7.46
C VAL A 310 12.54 14.90 -5.98
N VAL A 311 11.47 14.79 -5.21
CA VAL A 311 11.49 15.03 -3.74
C VAL A 311 12.52 14.11 -3.09
N SER A 312 13.22 14.60 -2.07
CA SER A 312 14.34 13.92 -1.39
C SER A 312 15.49 13.54 -2.34
N ASN A 313 15.54 14.16 -3.51
CA ASN A 313 16.56 13.95 -4.54
C ASN A 313 16.71 12.47 -5.00
N GLY A 314 15.67 11.65 -4.80
CA GLY A 314 15.70 10.25 -5.19
C GLY A 314 14.65 9.36 -4.55
N THR A 315 14.93 8.06 -4.55
CA THR A 315 14.10 7.06 -3.87
C THR A 315 14.93 5.88 -3.35
N GLU A 316 14.54 5.38 -2.19
CA GLU A 316 15.06 4.17 -1.56
C GLU A 316 14.00 3.05 -1.48
N ASN A 317 12.85 3.23 -2.16
CA ASN A 317 11.78 2.25 -2.19
C ASN A 317 11.07 2.20 -3.57
N HIS A 318 9.81 1.76 -3.60
CA HIS A 318 9.03 1.51 -4.82
C HIS A 318 8.36 2.74 -5.42
N LEU A 319 8.43 3.89 -4.77
CA LEU A 319 7.76 5.11 -5.22
C LEU A 319 8.71 6.31 -5.24
N LEU A 320 8.33 7.31 -6.01
CA LEU A 320 8.96 8.62 -6.01
C LEU A 320 7.90 9.72 -6.11
N LEU A 321 8.25 10.91 -5.65
CA LEU A 321 7.43 12.11 -5.78
C LEU A 321 8.08 13.07 -6.76
N LEU A 322 7.37 13.40 -7.83
CA LEU A 322 7.77 14.38 -8.83
C LEU A 322 7.25 15.75 -8.41
N ASP A 323 8.15 16.72 -8.25
CA ASP A 323 7.82 18.12 -7.93
C ASP A 323 7.71 18.94 -9.22
N LEU A 324 6.53 19.51 -9.44
CA LEU A 324 6.20 20.31 -10.62
C LEU A 324 6.01 21.80 -10.30
N ILE A 325 6.39 22.27 -9.08
CA ILE A 325 6.20 23.67 -8.67
C ILE A 325 6.90 24.60 -9.66
N ASP A 326 8.19 24.33 -9.95
CA ASP A 326 9.03 25.17 -10.81
C ASP A 326 8.67 25.07 -12.31
N LYS A 327 7.83 24.11 -12.69
CA LYS A 327 7.37 23.93 -14.08
C LYS A 327 6.02 24.62 -14.35
N ASP A 328 5.41 25.20 -13.32
CA ASP A 328 4.06 25.80 -13.37
C ASP A 328 2.96 24.86 -13.89
N ILE A 329 3.16 23.55 -13.69
CA ILE A 329 2.19 22.51 -14.00
C ILE A 329 1.50 22.07 -12.72
N THR A 330 0.18 21.90 -12.76
CA THR A 330 -0.53 21.32 -11.62
C THR A 330 -0.49 19.79 -11.67
N GLY A 331 -0.50 19.16 -10.50
CA GLY A 331 -0.62 17.70 -10.43
C GLY A 331 -1.91 17.19 -11.10
N LYS A 332 -3.00 17.98 -11.02
CA LYS A 332 -4.28 17.68 -11.68
C LYS A 332 -4.17 17.68 -13.21
N ASP A 333 -3.50 18.67 -13.77
CA ASP A 333 -3.37 18.77 -15.25
C ASP A 333 -2.39 17.73 -15.80
N ALA A 334 -1.31 17.47 -15.07
CA ALA A 334 -0.35 16.42 -15.39
C ALA A 334 -1.01 15.00 -15.36
N ASP A 335 -1.79 14.69 -14.32
CA ASP A 335 -2.57 13.46 -14.22
C ASP A 335 -3.54 13.29 -15.40
N ALA A 336 -4.25 14.36 -15.76
CA ALA A 336 -5.19 14.35 -16.88
C ALA A 336 -4.49 14.15 -18.24
N ALA A 337 -3.34 14.80 -18.47
CA ALA A 337 -2.59 14.67 -19.73
C ALA A 337 -1.98 13.27 -19.89
N LEU A 338 -1.37 12.73 -18.83
CA LEU A 338 -0.82 11.37 -18.81
C LEU A 338 -1.92 10.30 -18.98
N GLY A 339 -3.08 10.52 -18.34
CA GLY A 339 -4.24 9.63 -18.49
C GLY A 339 -4.73 9.49 -19.92
N LYS A 340 -4.70 10.58 -20.72
CA LYS A 340 -5.02 10.53 -22.15
C LYS A 340 -4.05 9.64 -22.94
N ALA A 341 -2.80 9.59 -22.51
CA ALA A 341 -1.77 8.74 -23.10
C ALA A 341 -1.73 7.32 -22.54
N HIS A 342 -2.76 6.88 -21.81
CA HIS A 342 -2.85 5.57 -21.17
C HIS A 342 -1.77 5.32 -20.08
N ILE A 343 -1.31 6.40 -19.44
CA ILE A 343 -0.39 6.34 -18.29
C ILE A 343 -1.17 6.77 -17.04
N THR A 344 -1.47 5.82 -16.17
CA THR A 344 -2.24 6.05 -14.94
C THR A 344 -1.31 6.42 -13.79
N VAL A 345 -1.48 7.62 -13.24
CA VAL A 345 -0.73 8.16 -12.11
C VAL A 345 -1.69 8.69 -11.05
N ASN A 346 -1.18 9.23 -9.96
CA ASN A 346 -2.00 10.06 -9.08
C ASN A 346 -1.30 11.38 -8.75
N LYS A 347 -2.09 12.46 -8.77
CA LYS A 347 -1.63 13.75 -8.23
C LYS A 347 -1.33 13.62 -6.74
N ASN A 348 -0.30 14.31 -6.27
CA ASN A 348 0.15 14.28 -4.88
C ASN A 348 0.70 15.65 -4.46
N SER A 349 0.43 16.06 -3.23
CA SER A 349 1.12 17.22 -2.67
C SER A 349 2.61 16.92 -2.51
N VAL A 350 3.42 17.94 -2.68
CA VAL A 350 4.86 17.92 -2.43
C VAL A 350 5.19 18.80 -1.24
N PRO A 351 6.36 18.67 -0.60
CA PRO A 351 6.75 19.56 0.49
C PRO A 351 6.65 21.03 0.09
N ASN A 352 6.04 21.84 0.97
CA ASN A 352 5.77 23.27 0.74
C ASN A 352 4.85 23.55 -0.47
N ASP A 353 3.97 22.63 -0.81
CA ASP A 353 3.04 22.78 -1.93
C ASP A 353 2.17 24.02 -1.77
N PRO A 354 2.24 25.01 -2.71
CA PRO A 354 1.45 26.24 -2.64
C PRO A 354 -0.03 26.02 -3.03
N ARG A 355 -0.38 24.85 -3.59
CA ARG A 355 -1.71 24.54 -4.11
C ARG A 355 -2.52 23.70 -3.12
N SER A 356 -3.84 23.74 -3.27
CA SER A 356 -4.73 22.93 -2.44
C SER A 356 -4.57 21.43 -2.68
N PRO A 357 -4.93 20.55 -1.72
CA PRO A 357 -4.88 19.09 -1.90
C PRO A 357 -5.71 18.55 -3.07
N PHE A 358 -6.67 19.32 -3.60
CA PHE A 358 -7.48 18.93 -4.76
C PHE A 358 -6.80 19.21 -6.10
N VAL A 359 -5.79 20.07 -6.12
CA VAL A 359 -5.03 20.49 -7.31
C VAL A 359 -3.63 19.90 -7.28
N THR A 360 -2.90 20.14 -6.21
CA THR A 360 -1.51 19.72 -5.93
C THR A 360 -0.48 20.26 -6.92
N SER A 361 0.80 20.13 -6.59
CA SER A 361 1.91 20.53 -7.45
C SER A 361 2.85 19.38 -7.76
N GLY A 362 2.40 18.14 -7.62
CA GLY A 362 3.22 16.99 -7.92
C GLY A 362 2.45 15.74 -8.30
N LEU A 363 3.22 14.73 -8.67
CA LEU A 363 2.75 13.38 -8.96
C LEU A 363 3.47 12.39 -8.05
N ARG A 364 2.75 11.35 -7.63
CA ARG A 364 3.35 10.14 -7.03
C ARG A 364 3.39 9.06 -8.10
N LEU A 365 4.57 8.52 -8.35
CA LEU A 365 4.81 7.44 -9.30
C LEU A 365 5.33 6.22 -8.53
N GLY A 366 4.92 5.03 -8.93
CA GLY A 366 5.38 3.78 -8.34
C GLY A 366 5.56 2.70 -9.37
N THR A 367 6.44 1.75 -9.08
CA THR A 367 6.90 0.75 -10.04
C THR A 367 6.41 -0.69 -9.79
N PRO A 368 5.62 -1.02 -8.75
CA PRO A 368 5.22 -2.41 -8.52
C PRO A 368 4.46 -3.04 -9.68
N ALA A 369 3.48 -2.34 -10.26
CA ALA A 369 2.64 -2.86 -11.33
C ALA A 369 3.43 -3.09 -12.64
N ILE A 370 4.25 -2.12 -13.05
CA ILE A 370 5.06 -2.26 -14.27
C ILE A 370 6.11 -3.37 -14.13
N SER A 371 6.74 -3.49 -12.95
CA SER A 371 7.68 -4.58 -12.66
C SER A 371 6.98 -5.95 -12.64
N ARG A 372 5.73 -6.01 -12.14
CA ARG A 372 4.95 -7.25 -12.12
C ARG A 372 4.60 -7.76 -13.51
N ARG A 373 4.32 -6.86 -14.45
CA ARG A 373 4.07 -7.25 -15.85
C ARG A 373 5.36 -7.50 -16.66
N GLY A 374 6.54 -7.24 -16.06
CA GLY A 374 7.84 -7.64 -16.59
C GLY A 374 8.65 -6.51 -17.24
N PHE A 375 8.33 -5.24 -16.99
CA PHE A 375 9.19 -4.15 -17.45
C PHE A 375 10.54 -4.20 -16.75
N GLY A 376 11.60 -4.06 -17.53
CA GLY A 376 12.95 -3.86 -17.06
C GLY A 376 13.35 -2.37 -17.08
N ILE A 377 14.64 -2.15 -16.86
CA ILE A 377 15.23 -0.80 -16.80
C ILE A 377 15.02 -0.02 -18.12
N GLU A 378 15.17 -0.67 -19.27
CA GLU A 378 15.09 0.00 -20.57
C GLU A 378 13.66 0.39 -20.94
N GLU A 379 12.67 -0.47 -20.66
CA GLU A 379 11.24 -0.15 -20.81
C GLU A 379 10.86 1.01 -19.87
N THR A 380 11.37 0.98 -18.63
CA THR A 380 11.11 2.02 -17.64
C THR A 380 11.74 3.37 -18.03
N LYS A 381 12.96 3.39 -18.57
CA LYS A 381 13.59 4.60 -19.10
C LYS A 381 12.78 5.18 -20.26
N SER A 382 12.37 4.34 -21.21
CA SER A 382 11.55 4.77 -22.36
C SER A 382 10.22 5.38 -21.89
N LEU A 383 9.52 4.70 -21.00
CA LEU A 383 8.28 5.19 -20.39
C LEU A 383 8.49 6.54 -19.69
N THR A 384 9.56 6.68 -18.92
CA THR A 384 9.85 7.92 -18.20
C THR A 384 10.17 9.06 -19.16
N GLY A 385 10.89 8.78 -20.26
CA GLY A 385 11.11 9.72 -21.35
C GLY A 385 9.80 10.23 -21.95
N TRP A 386 8.84 9.35 -22.21
CA TRP A 386 7.50 9.71 -22.71
C TRP A 386 6.69 10.53 -21.70
N ILE A 387 6.80 10.24 -20.40
CA ILE A 387 6.21 11.07 -19.34
C ILE A 387 6.79 12.49 -19.41
N CYS A 388 8.11 12.63 -19.53
CA CYS A 388 8.75 13.94 -19.68
C CYS A 388 8.30 14.67 -20.95
N ASP A 389 8.20 13.98 -22.09
CA ASP A 389 7.73 14.57 -23.35
C ASP A 389 6.34 15.19 -23.22
N ILE A 390 5.41 14.52 -22.51
CA ILE A 390 4.07 15.05 -22.22
C ILE A 390 4.15 16.23 -21.25
N LEU A 391 4.95 16.13 -20.19
CA LEU A 391 5.07 17.18 -19.18
C LEU A 391 5.80 18.44 -19.70
N ASP A 392 6.64 18.33 -20.72
CA ASP A 392 7.30 19.47 -21.36
C ASP A 392 6.30 20.34 -22.15
N ASP A 393 5.20 19.76 -22.65
CA ASP A 393 4.06 20.47 -23.27
C ASP A 393 2.76 19.68 -23.12
N ILE A 394 2.11 19.85 -21.96
CA ILE A 394 0.90 19.09 -21.57
C ILE A 394 -0.35 19.36 -22.45
N SER A 395 -0.29 20.38 -23.29
CA SER A 395 -1.37 20.74 -24.21
C SER A 395 -1.18 20.18 -25.62
N ASN A 396 -0.06 19.54 -25.89
CA ASN A 396 0.31 19.04 -27.20
C ASN A 396 -0.34 17.69 -27.52
N GLU A 397 -1.51 17.73 -28.14
CA GLU A 397 -2.28 16.54 -28.51
C GLU A 397 -1.51 15.60 -29.47
N GLU A 398 -0.57 16.10 -30.29
CA GLU A 398 0.25 15.25 -31.18
C GLU A 398 1.24 14.42 -30.35
N VAL A 399 1.87 15.01 -29.34
CA VAL A 399 2.76 14.30 -28.40
C VAL A 399 1.97 13.27 -27.62
N ILE A 400 0.81 13.65 -27.06
CA ILE A 400 -0.06 12.76 -26.31
C ILE A 400 -0.48 11.54 -27.15
N THR A 401 -0.91 11.77 -28.40
CA THR A 401 -1.34 10.70 -29.32
C THR A 401 -0.16 9.79 -29.71
N ARG A 402 1.01 10.36 -29.97
CA ARG A 402 2.22 9.57 -30.24
C ARG A 402 2.56 8.67 -29.05
N VAL A 403 2.59 9.23 -27.84
CA VAL A 403 2.91 8.49 -26.63
C VAL A 403 1.87 7.41 -26.35
N GLN A 404 0.57 7.69 -26.54
CA GLN A 404 -0.49 6.69 -26.42
C GLN A 404 -0.22 5.47 -27.30
N GLY A 405 0.17 5.69 -28.58
CA GLY A 405 0.53 4.61 -29.50
C GLY A 405 1.74 3.80 -28.99
N GLN A 406 2.78 4.48 -28.48
CA GLN A 406 3.97 3.85 -27.92
C GLN A 406 3.64 3.03 -26.64
N VAL A 407 2.76 3.53 -25.79
CA VAL A 407 2.28 2.83 -24.58
C VAL A 407 1.52 1.56 -24.97
N THR A 408 0.61 1.65 -25.94
CA THR A 408 -0.16 0.50 -26.43
C THR A 408 0.76 -0.58 -27.01
N GLU A 409 1.75 -0.17 -27.82
CA GLU A 409 2.76 -1.09 -28.37
C GLU A 409 3.58 -1.76 -27.26
N LEU A 410 4.07 -0.99 -26.30
CA LEU A 410 4.85 -1.51 -25.19
C LEU A 410 4.01 -2.50 -24.34
N CYS A 411 2.77 -2.15 -24.02
CA CYS A 411 1.86 -3.01 -23.27
C CYS A 411 1.60 -4.36 -23.97
N SER A 412 1.48 -4.36 -25.31
CA SER A 412 1.26 -5.59 -26.08
C SER A 412 2.42 -6.61 -25.96
N ARG A 413 3.64 -6.12 -25.75
CA ARG A 413 4.83 -6.96 -25.51
C ARG A 413 4.89 -7.53 -24.10
N PHE A 414 4.22 -6.90 -23.15
CA PHE A 414 4.24 -7.23 -21.74
C PHE A 414 2.80 -7.35 -21.19
N PRO A 415 2.02 -8.34 -21.62
CA PRO A 415 0.66 -8.54 -21.12
C PRO A 415 0.69 -8.82 -19.61
N VAL A 416 -0.36 -8.37 -18.89
CA VAL A 416 -0.50 -8.58 -17.44
C VAL A 416 -0.70 -10.07 -17.15
N TYR A 417 -1.59 -10.71 -17.92
CA TYR A 417 -1.87 -12.14 -17.82
C TYR A 417 -1.53 -12.82 -19.16
N LYS A 418 -0.53 -13.72 -19.12
CA LYS A 418 -0.06 -14.48 -20.29
C LYS A 418 -0.84 -15.77 -20.47
#